data_90a31c246b622dd4f71edb65eb81c153
#
_entry.id   90a31c246b622dd4f71edb65eb81c153
#
_cell.length_a   1.000
_cell.length_b   1.000
_cell.length_c   1.000
_cell.angle_alpha   90.00
_cell.angle_beta   90.00
_cell.angle_gamma   90.00
#
_symmetry.space_group_name_H-M   'P 1'
#
loop_
_entity.id
_entity.type
_entity.pdbx_description
1 polymer ?
#
loop_
_entity_poly.entity_id
_entity_poly.type
_entity_poly.pdbx_seq_one_letter_code
_entity_poly.pdbx_strand_id
1 'polypeptide(L)'
;LCLHIPVSCRTVGVSVHFSRDDTFSRDFDMVKTKTENQYEYFTAEVTLDECGLYFYYFNIETPQSSFKLMKFGDSDTNIEDGTLWQVSCIPSDYTVADKFKGRVMYQIFPDRFFKYGDCCLDGKLEPYRIHGNTDEMPDYLPDGNGKILNNDFYGGNLKGIEQKLDYLQRFGVGIIYLNPIFMAYSNHRYDTCDYKKIDPMLGTEDDFVSLCDAAHRRGMSIILDGVFSHTGCDSVYFDKYNRFGGGAYNNPDSPYRSWYDFKNYPTEYTSWWGIDTLPCINESDPGYIGYILTDEDSVVKHWLRLGADGFRLDVADELPDEFISLLRKTVKSVKKDAIVLGEVWEDASNKIAYDIRRRYFTEPELDSVMNYPFRNSILALLNGTATADEFASQIMTIAENYPSEVLNCLMNSLSTHDT
;
A
#
# COMPACT_ATOMS: atom_id res chain seq x y z
N LEU A 1 -25.34 -17.47 2.81
CA LEU A 1 -25.25 -17.15 4.23
C LEU A 1 -25.97 -18.20 5.06
N CYS A 2 -25.49 -18.43 6.28
CA CYS A 2 -26.11 -19.34 7.24
C CYS A 2 -26.14 -18.69 8.63
N LEU A 3 -27.31 -18.72 9.27
CA LEU A 3 -27.50 -18.26 10.63
C LEU A 3 -28.12 -19.39 11.45
N HIS A 4 -27.63 -19.61 12.67
CA HIS A 4 -28.26 -20.55 13.61
C HIS A 4 -28.75 -19.82 14.85
N ILE A 5 -30.00 -20.13 15.24
CA ILE A 5 -30.73 -19.46 16.32
C ILE A 5 -31.22 -20.52 17.31
N PRO A 6 -31.12 -20.31 18.63
CA PRO A 6 -31.66 -21.24 19.59
C PRO A 6 -33.17 -21.47 19.39
N VAL A 7 -33.64 -22.71 19.43
CA VAL A 7 -35.07 -23.08 19.35
C VAL A 7 -35.92 -22.35 20.41
N SER A 8 -35.31 -22.00 21.54
CA SER A 8 -35.98 -21.24 22.60
C SER A 8 -36.42 -19.83 22.17
N CYS A 9 -35.83 -19.27 21.13
CA CYS A 9 -36.23 -17.96 20.57
C CYS A 9 -37.59 -18.01 19.86
N ARG A 10 -38.07 -19.19 19.49
CA ARG A 10 -39.36 -19.39 18.81
C ARG A 10 -39.47 -18.55 17.55
N THR A 11 -38.45 -18.58 16.72
CA THR A 11 -38.29 -17.73 15.51
C THR A 11 -39.44 -18.00 14.54
N VAL A 12 -40.06 -16.92 14.04
CA VAL A 12 -41.16 -16.94 13.06
C VAL A 12 -40.63 -16.67 11.66
N GLY A 13 -39.69 -15.76 11.55
CA GLY A 13 -39.06 -15.36 10.28
C GLY A 13 -37.65 -14.85 10.48
N VAL A 14 -36.82 -15.02 9.45
CA VAL A 14 -35.46 -14.46 9.39
C VAL A 14 -35.22 -13.91 8.01
N SER A 15 -34.68 -12.71 7.93
CA SER A 15 -34.15 -12.14 6.71
C SER A 15 -32.76 -11.57 6.93
N VAL A 16 -31.99 -11.42 5.87
CA VAL A 16 -30.74 -10.67 5.88
C VAL A 16 -30.91 -9.39 5.06
N HIS A 17 -30.57 -8.28 5.65
CA HIS A 17 -30.58 -6.97 5.03
C HIS A 17 -29.22 -6.63 4.48
N PHE A 18 -29.11 -6.32 3.19
CA PHE A 18 -27.91 -5.82 2.53
C PHE A 18 -28.06 -4.36 2.15
N SER A 19 -27.04 -3.58 2.36
CA SER A 19 -26.93 -2.18 1.92
C SER A 19 -25.56 -1.90 1.32
N ARG A 20 -25.50 -0.96 0.36
CA ARG A 20 -24.27 -0.41 -0.20
C ARG A 20 -24.42 1.10 -0.29
N ASP A 21 -23.75 1.82 0.60
CA ASP A 21 -23.92 3.27 0.77
C ASP A 21 -25.42 3.67 0.66
N ASP A 22 -25.74 4.76 0.00
CA ASP A 22 -27.15 5.19 -0.23
C ASP A 22 -27.75 4.64 -1.55
N THR A 23 -27.07 3.74 -2.22
CA THR A 23 -27.40 3.32 -3.60
C THR A 23 -28.13 1.99 -3.69
N PHE A 24 -27.97 1.13 -2.70
CA PHE A 24 -28.59 -0.21 -2.66
C PHE A 24 -29.07 -0.53 -1.24
N SER A 25 -30.29 -1.05 -1.17
CA SER A 25 -30.90 -1.54 0.08
C SER A 25 -31.91 -2.62 -0.25
N ARG A 26 -31.70 -3.86 0.27
CA ARG A 26 -32.59 -4.99 -0.03
C ARG A 26 -32.57 -6.04 1.08
N ASP A 27 -33.74 -6.58 1.38
CA ASP A 27 -33.92 -7.74 2.23
C ASP A 27 -33.99 -9.03 1.41
N PHE A 28 -33.40 -10.11 1.95
CA PHE A 28 -33.47 -11.45 1.40
C PHE A 28 -33.98 -12.40 2.50
N ASP A 29 -35.10 -13.08 2.21
CA ASP A 29 -35.66 -14.04 3.15
C ASP A 29 -34.72 -15.24 3.33
N MET A 30 -34.59 -15.72 4.56
CA MET A 30 -33.82 -16.91 4.88
C MET A 30 -34.75 -18.10 5.12
N VAL A 31 -34.41 -19.24 4.54
CA VAL A 31 -35.19 -20.47 4.65
C VAL A 31 -34.61 -21.35 5.75
N LYS A 32 -35.48 -21.83 6.65
CA LYS A 32 -35.11 -22.83 7.64
C LYS A 32 -34.78 -24.17 6.95
N THR A 33 -33.55 -24.65 7.14
CA THR A 33 -33.04 -25.85 6.45
C THR A 33 -32.99 -27.06 7.36
N LYS A 34 -32.69 -26.87 8.64
CA LYS A 34 -32.65 -27.95 9.65
C LYS A 34 -32.85 -27.45 11.07
N THR A 35 -33.10 -28.40 11.98
CA THR A 35 -33.00 -28.18 13.42
C THR A 35 -32.06 -29.25 13.98
N GLU A 36 -31.03 -28.85 14.69
CA GLU A 36 -30.01 -29.75 15.23
C GLU A 36 -29.41 -29.14 16.51
N ASN A 37 -29.14 -29.98 17.52
CA ASN A 37 -28.53 -29.56 18.80
C ASN A 37 -29.21 -28.36 19.48
N GLN A 38 -30.55 -28.29 19.42
CA GLN A 38 -31.36 -27.18 19.92
C GLN A 38 -31.18 -25.83 19.20
N TYR A 39 -30.65 -25.85 17.97
CA TYR A 39 -30.58 -24.69 17.08
C TYR A 39 -31.39 -24.93 15.82
N GLU A 40 -32.02 -23.88 15.34
CA GLU A 40 -32.63 -23.79 14.02
C GLU A 40 -31.64 -23.12 13.06
N TYR A 41 -31.42 -23.73 11.90
CA TYR A 41 -30.48 -23.21 10.86
C TYR A 41 -31.29 -22.62 9.75
N PHE A 42 -30.98 -21.32 9.46
CA PHE A 42 -31.57 -20.57 8.38
C PHE A 42 -30.51 -20.26 7.34
N THR A 43 -30.84 -20.39 6.05
CA THR A 43 -29.91 -20.12 4.94
C THR A 43 -30.55 -19.21 3.91
N ALA A 44 -29.73 -18.35 3.31
CA ALA A 44 -30.09 -17.59 2.12
C ALA A 44 -28.97 -17.65 1.09
N GLU A 45 -29.36 -17.71 -0.17
CA GLU A 45 -28.47 -17.49 -1.31
C GLU A 45 -28.69 -16.07 -1.77
N VAL A 46 -27.61 -15.25 -1.76
CA VAL A 46 -27.65 -13.84 -2.10
C VAL A 46 -26.78 -13.62 -3.33
N THR A 47 -27.37 -13.03 -4.37
CA THR A 47 -26.64 -12.59 -5.56
C THR A 47 -26.57 -11.07 -5.56
N LEU A 48 -25.35 -10.54 -5.71
CA LEU A 48 -25.06 -9.12 -5.81
C LEU A 48 -24.63 -8.85 -7.26
N ASP A 49 -25.38 -8.00 -7.96
CA ASP A 49 -25.24 -7.79 -9.42
C ASP A 49 -24.20 -6.71 -9.77
N GLU A 50 -23.76 -5.90 -8.80
CA GLU A 50 -22.82 -4.82 -9.00
C GLU A 50 -21.61 -4.95 -8.07
N CYS A 51 -20.43 -4.56 -8.56
CA CYS A 51 -19.24 -4.46 -7.73
C CYS A 51 -19.41 -3.35 -6.69
N GLY A 52 -18.84 -3.56 -5.51
CA GLY A 52 -18.91 -2.60 -4.42
C GLY A 52 -18.72 -3.24 -3.05
N LEU A 53 -18.64 -2.41 -2.03
CA LEU A 53 -18.60 -2.83 -0.65
C LEU A 53 -20.02 -2.84 -0.10
N TYR A 54 -20.49 -4.01 0.28
CA TYR A 54 -21.80 -4.22 0.88
C TYR A 54 -21.68 -4.47 2.36
N PHE A 55 -22.67 -3.99 3.11
CA PHE A 55 -22.82 -4.23 4.54
C PHE A 55 -24.12 -4.97 4.79
N TYR A 56 -24.14 -5.85 5.79
CA TYR A 56 -25.35 -6.61 6.12
C TYR A 56 -25.52 -6.84 7.62
N TYR A 57 -26.78 -7.08 8.00
CA TYR A 57 -27.23 -7.55 9.32
C TYR A 57 -28.41 -8.50 9.13
N PHE A 58 -28.77 -9.21 10.20
CA PHE A 58 -29.93 -10.10 10.16
C PHE A 58 -31.12 -9.49 10.90
N ASN A 59 -32.32 -9.60 10.34
CA ASN A 59 -33.57 -9.35 11.01
C ASN A 59 -34.14 -10.68 11.50
N ILE A 60 -34.50 -10.75 12.78
CA ILE A 60 -35.09 -11.94 13.40
C ILE A 60 -36.45 -11.58 13.94
N GLU A 61 -37.47 -12.30 13.48
CA GLU A 61 -38.86 -12.13 13.93
C GLU A 61 -39.24 -13.23 14.90
N THR A 62 -39.84 -12.82 16.00
CA THR A 62 -40.44 -13.71 17.03
C THR A 62 -41.90 -13.34 17.24
N PRO A 63 -42.74 -14.15 17.94
CA PRO A 63 -44.13 -13.80 18.22
C PRO A 63 -44.30 -12.53 19.04
N GLN A 64 -43.25 -12.05 19.71
CA GLN A 64 -43.31 -10.90 20.61
C GLN A 64 -42.69 -9.65 20.02
N SER A 65 -41.66 -9.79 19.18
CA SER A 65 -40.90 -8.64 18.65
C SER A 65 -40.05 -9.05 17.45
N SER A 66 -39.63 -8.07 16.68
CA SER A 66 -38.56 -8.18 15.70
C SER A 66 -37.35 -7.43 16.21
N PHE A 67 -36.15 -7.91 15.90
CA PHE A 67 -34.91 -7.26 16.26
C PHE A 67 -33.81 -7.52 15.22
N LYS A 68 -32.82 -6.60 15.20
CA LYS A 68 -31.64 -6.74 14.38
C LYS A 68 -30.56 -7.48 15.15
N LEU A 69 -29.97 -8.48 14.52
CA LEU A 69 -28.74 -9.11 14.99
C LEU A 69 -27.58 -8.50 14.23
N MET A 70 -26.63 -7.92 14.94
CA MET A 70 -25.50 -7.17 14.41
C MET A 70 -24.18 -7.81 14.86
N LYS A 71 -23.10 -7.53 14.13
CA LYS A 71 -21.74 -7.93 14.53
C LYS A 71 -21.33 -7.13 15.77
N PHE A 72 -20.76 -7.80 16.76
CA PHE A 72 -20.21 -7.18 17.95
C PHE A 72 -18.76 -7.61 18.16
N GLY A 73 -17.83 -6.63 18.09
CA GLY A 73 -16.42 -6.95 18.02
C GLY A 73 -16.08 -7.79 16.77
N ASP A 74 -15.09 -8.66 16.88
CA ASP A 74 -14.62 -9.50 15.77
C ASP A 74 -15.39 -10.83 15.63
N SER A 75 -15.91 -11.42 16.72
CA SER A 75 -16.46 -12.77 16.73
C SER A 75 -17.86 -12.91 17.32
N ASP A 76 -18.36 -11.89 18.01
CA ASP A 76 -19.63 -11.94 18.70
C ASP A 76 -20.78 -11.29 17.93
N THR A 77 -21.98 -11.47 18.43
CA THR A 77 -23.21 -10.83 17.93
C THR A 77 -23.94 -10.11 19.05
N ASN A 78 -24.61 -9.03 18.74
CA ASN A 78 -25.47 -8.33 19.68
C ASN A 78 -26.79 -7.91 19.01
N ILE A 79 -27.81 -7.66 19.85
CA ILE A 79 -29.14 -7.24 19.40
C ILE A 79 -29.19 -5.71 19.42
N GLU A 80 -29.56 -5.11 18.27
CA GLU A 80 -29.75 -3.67 18.07
C GLU A 80 -28.52 -2.78 18.30
N ASP A 81 -27.41 -3.34 18.74
CA ASP A 81 -26.17 -2.61 19.04
C ASP A 81 -24.97 -3.38 18.48
N GLY A 82 -24.19 -2.74 17.61
CA GLY A 82 -23.03 -3.35 16.98
C GLY A 82 -22.65 -2.66 15.67
N THR A 83 -21.78 -3.35 14.93
CA THR A 83 -21.38 -2.99 13.57
C THR A 83 -22.07 -3.90 12.56
N LEU A 84 -21.87 -3.64 11.29
CA LEU A 84 -22.37 -4.49 10.21
C LEU A 84 -21.27 -5.47 9.78
N TRP A 85 -21.67 -6.67 9.36
CA TRP A 85 -20.77 -7.50 8.55
C TRP A 85 -20.61 -6.88 7.17
N GLN A 86 -19.53 -7.18 6.49
CA GLN A 86 -19.26 -6.69 5.14
C GLN A 86 -19.00 -7.79 4.13
N VAL A 87 -19.22 -7.48 2.86
CA VAL A 87 -18.85 -8.32 1.71
C VAL A 87 -18.33 -7.41 0.60
N SER A 88 -17.14 -7.69 0.11
CA SER A 88 -16.58 -7.03 -1.05
C SER A 88 -16.96 -7.80 -2.33
N CYS A 89 -17.80 -7.19 -3.16
CA CYS A 89 -18.12 -7.69 -4.49
C CYS A 89 -17.14 -7.08 -5.48
N ILE A 90 -16.28 -7.90 -6.07
CA ILE A 90 -15.21 -7.49 -6.97
C ILE A 90 -15.47 -7.94 -8.40
N PRO A 91 -14.84 -7.32 -9.44
CA PRO A 91 -14.92 -7.80 -10.80
C PRO A 91 -14.52 -9.27 -10.94
N SER A 92 -15.25 -10.04 -11.73
CA SER A 92 -15.00 -11.49 -11.91
C SER A 92 -13.66 -11.81 -12.58
N ASP A 93 -13.07 -10.85 -13.29
CA ASP A 93 -11.77 -10.92 -13.94
C ASP A 93 -10.64 -10.30 -13.10
N TYR A 94 -10.95 -9.85 -11.89
CA TYR A 94 -9.94 -9.35 -10.97
C TYR A 94 -9.06 -10.50 -10.48
N THR A 95 -7.78 -10.44 -10.84
CA THR A 95 -6.80 -11.45 -10.47
C THR A 95 -5.47 -10.81 -10.08
N VAL A 96 -4.79 -11.45 -9.13
CA VAL A 96 -3.40 -11.15 -8.80
C VAL A 96 -2.51 -12.31 -9.29
N ALA A 97 -1.35 -11.99 -9.83
CA ALA A 97 -0.46 -13.01 -10.39
C ALA A 97 0.03 -14.00 -9.32
N ASP A 98 -0.03 -15.30 -9.63
CA ASP A 98 0.30 -16.39 -8.69
C ASP A 98 1.74 -16.32 -8.15
N LYS A 99 2.65 -15.69 -8.88
CA LYS A 99 4.03 -15.49 -8.42
C LYS A 99 4.15 -14.62 -7.16
N PHE A 100 3.09 -13.91 -6.76
CA PHE A 100 3.06 -13.10 -5.54
C PHE A 100 2.29 -13.77 -4.39
N LYS A 101 1.41 -14.74 -4.68
CA LYS A 101 0.55 -15.38 -3.68
C LYS A 101 1.35 -16.28 -2.74
N GLY A 102 1.22 -16.05 -1.42
CA GLY A 102 1.86 -16.85 -0.38
C GLY A 102 3.39 -16.80 -0.39
N ARG A 103 3.99 -15.77 -0.97
CA ARG A 103 5.44 -15.63 -1.06
C ARG A 103 6.02 -14.85 0.10
N VAL A 104 7.24 -15.22 0.49
CA VAL A 104 8.02 -14.42 1.43
C VAL A 104 8.54 -13.18 0.72
N MET A 105 8.15 -12.00 1.24
CA MET A 105 8.66 -10.70 0.79
C MET A 105 9.73 -10.23 1.78
N TYR A 106 10.86 -9.77 1.26
CA TYR A 106 11.94 -9.18 2.04
C TYR A 106 12.12 -7.72 1.64
N GLN A 107 11.88 -6.81 2.58
CA GLN A 107 12.11 -5.39 2.38
C GLN A 107 13.58 -5.07 2.57
N ILE A 108 14.14 -4.28 1.66
CA ILE A 108 15.53 -3.84 1.71
C ILE A 108 15.60 -2.32 1.70
N PHE A 109 16.23 -1.74 2.72
CA PHE A 109 16.73 -0.38 2.71
C PHE A 109 18.13 -0.39 2.07
N PRO A 110 18.31 -0.01 0.79
CA PRO A 110 19.51 -0.35 0.02
C PRO A 110 20.81 0.16 0.64
N ASP A 111 20.82 1.39 1.13
CA ASP A 111 22.02 2.00 1.76
C ASP A 111 22.52 1.21 2.98
N ARG A 112 21.62 0.54 3.69
CA ARG A 112 21.91 -0.14 4.97
C ARG A 112 22.09 -1.65 4.83
N PHE A 113 21.92 -2.22 3.62
CA PHE A 113 21.88 -3.68 3.45
C PHE A 113 23.25 -4.31 3.24
N PHE A 114 23.91 -3.99 2.13
CA PHE A 114 25.25 -4.52 1.83
C PHE A 114 25.96 -3.70 0.76
N LYS A 115 27.22 -3.34 1.02
CA LYS A 115 28.10 -2.66 0.07
C LYS A 115 28.91 -3.66 -0.73
N TYR A 116 28.92 -3.49 -2.06
CA TYR A 116 29.84 -4.22 -2.94
C TYR A 116 30.43 -3.29 -4.02
N GLY A 117 31.74 -3.12 -3.98
CA GLY A 117 32.45 -2.15 -4.83
C GLY A 117 32.14 -0.70 -4.45
N ASP A 118 32.67 0.22 -5.21
CA ASP A 118 32.41 1.65 -5.07
C ASP A 118 31.52 2.15 -6.20
N CYS A 119 30.63 3.08 -5.87
CA CYS A 119 29.79 3.79 -6.83
C CYS A 119 30.45 5.10 -7.27
N CYS A 120 30.17 5.53 -8.48
CA CYS A 120 30.48 6.88 -8.93
C CYS A 120 29.49 7.84 -8.28
N LEU A 121 29.99 8.80 -7.51
CA LEU A 121 29.15 9.75 -6.78
C LEU A 121 28.86 11.03 -7.56
N ASP A 122 29.25 11.10 -8.83
CA ASP A 122 28.97 12.25 -9.71
C ASP A 122 27.47 12.51 -9.78
N GLY A 123 27.09 13.74 -9.45
CA GLY A 123 25.67 14.15 -9.42
C GLY A 123 24.94 13.87 -8.11
N LYS A 124 25.55 13.25 -7.11
CA LYS A 124 24.95 13.15 -5.77
C LYS A 124 24.78 14.53 -5.14
N LEU A 125 23.58 14.79 -4.61
CA LEU A 125 23.29 16.06 -3.94
C LEU A 125 24.10 16.21 -2.65
N GLU A 126 24.73 17.36 -2.49
CA GLU A 126 25.54 17.73 -1.32
C GLU A 126 24.80 18.68 -0.37
N PRO A 127 25.17 18.73 0.93
CA PRO A 127 26.25 17.97 1.58
C PRO A 127 25.79 16.57 2.01
N TYR A 128 26.71 15.61 2.05
CA TYR A 128 26.48 14.28 2.60
C TYR A 128 27.70 13.77 3.38
N ARG A 129 27.48 12.76 4.23
CA ARG A 129 28.52 12.03 4.95
C ARG A 129 28.44 10.54 4.60
N ILE A 130 29.58 9.91 4.41
CA ILE A 130 29.67 8.44 4.30
C ILE A 130 30.36 7.91 5.55
N HIS A 131 29.72 6.96 6.23
CA HIS A 131 30.29 6.26 7.37
C HIS A 131 31.45 5.36 6.94
N GLY A 132 32.48 5.28 7.82
CA GLY A 132 33.66 4.47 7.55
C GLY A 132 33.42 2.96 7.72
N ASN A 133 32.47 2.60 8.56
CA ASN A 133 32.08 1.21 8.81
C ASN A 133 30.62 1.12 9.29
N THR A 134 30.10 -0.11 9.34
CA THR A 134 28.69 -0.39 9.70
C THR A 134 28.39 -0.32 11.20
N ASP A 135 29.43 -0.20 12.04
CA ASP A 135 29.26 -0.14 13.50
C ASP A 135 29.10 1.30 14.02
N GLU A 136 29.31 2.28 13.15
CA GLU A 136 29.03 3.68 13.48
C GLU A 136 27.54 3.91 13.66
N MET A 137 27.17 4.76 14.62
CA MET A 137 25.78 5.17 14.81
C MET A 137 25.34 6.12 13.69
N PRO A 138 24.12 5.97 13.15
CA PRO A 138 23.58 6.92 12.20
C PRO A 138 23.37 8.30 12.83
N ASP A 139 23.40 9.33 12.00
CA ASP A 139 23.19 10.72 12.40
C ASP A 139 21.68 11.00 12.56
N TYR A 140 21.09 10.56 13.69
CA TYR A 140 19.65 10.67 13.97
C TYR A 140 19.28 11.87 14.86
N LEU A 141 20.25 12.57 15.40
CA LEU A 141 20.02 13.74 16.25
C LEU A 141 19.92 15.02 15.39
N PRO A 142 19.12 16.00 15.83
CA PRO A 142 19.07 17.30 15.15
C PRO A 142 20.45 17.97 15.14
N ASP A 143 20.75 18.67 14.04
CA ASP A 143 21.92 19.53 13.90
C ASP A 143 21.85 20.78 14.82
N GLY A 144 22.86 21.66 14.75
CA GLY A 144 22.89 22.91 15.52
C GLY A 144 21.73 23.88 15.23
N ASN A 145 20.96 23.66 14.17
CA ASN A 145 19.76 24.41 13.79
C ASN A 145 18.46 23.68 14.12
N GLY A 146 18.53 22.53 14.78
CA GLY A 146 17.37 21.71 15.13
C GLY A 146 16.82 20.87 13.98
N LYS A 147 17.58 20.67 12.90
CA LYS A 147 17.16 19.88 11.72
C LYS A 147 17.81 18.51 11.71
N ILE A 148 17.02 17.48 11.38
CA ILE A 148 17.50 16.14 11.05
C ILE A 148 17.70 16.13 9.54
N LEU A 149 18.94 15.95 9.07
CA LEU A 149 19.29 16.10 7.67
C LEU A 149 19.09 14.81 6.86
N ASN A 150 19.15 13.64 7.50
CA ASN A 150 19.05 12.33 6.84
C ASN A 150 20.04 12.15 5.67
N ASN A 151 21.23 12.72 5.80
CA ASN A 151 22.23 12.77 4.73
C ASN A 151 23.52 12.00 5.07
N ASP A 152 23.40 11.04 5.97
CA ASP A 152 24.45 10.09 6.31
C ASP A 152 24.20 8.74 5.64
N PHE A 153 25.24 8.14 5.07
CA PHE A 153 25.17 6.95 4.25
C PHE A 153 26.18 5.89 4.69
N TYR A 154 25.86 4.60 4.50
CA TYR A 154 26.77 3.48 4.73
C TYR A 154 27.28 2.87 3.42
N GLY A 155 26.70 3.28 2.30
CA GLY A 155 27.15 2.91 0.96
C GLY A 155 26.72 1.51 0.50
N GLY A 156 25.67 0.93 1.11
CA GLY A 156 24.98 -0.21 0.53
C GLY A 156 24.45 0.14 -0.86
N ASN A 157 24.45 -0.81 -1.80
CA ASN A 157 24.16 -0.53 -3.20
C ASN A 157 23.50 -1.71 -3.94
N LEU A 158 23.05 -1.48 -5.18
CA LEU A 158 22.34 -2.50 -5.99
C LEU A 158 23.22 -3.72 -6.27
N LYS A 159 24.51 -3.53 -6.54
CA LYS A 159 25.48 -4.63 -6.68
C LYS A 159 25.59 -5.45 -5.39
N GLY A 160 25.56 -4.79 -4.26
CA GLY A 160 25.56 -5.46 -2.95
C GLY A 160 24.33 -6.33 -2.76
N ILE A 161 23.15 -5.85 -3.15
CA ILE A 161 21.92 -6.64 -3.11
C ILE A 161 22.05 -7.85 -4.05
N GLU A 162 22.56 -7.67 -5.27
CA GLU A 162 22.79 -8.75 -6.22
C GLU A 162 23.71 -9.84 -5.64
N GLN A 163 24.81 -9.47 -4.96
CA GLN A 163 25.72 -10.41 -4.29
C GLN A 163 25.02 -11.21 -3.17
N LYS A 164 23.94 -10.73 -2.62
CA LYS A 164 23.19 -11.38 -1.55
C LYS A 164 21.99 -12.20 -2.01
N LEU A 165 21.72 -12.30 -3.31
CA LEU A 165 20.55 -13.02 -3.83
C LEU A 165 20.57 -14.51 -3.44
N ASP A 166 21.72 -15.18 -3.42
CA ASP A 166 21.82 -16.59 -2.99
C ASP A 166 21.51 -16.75 -1.48
N TYR A 167 21.87 -15.75 -0.67
CA TYR A 167 21.51 -15.72 0.73
C TYR A 167 19.99 -15.56 0.88
N LEU A 168 19.38 -14.59 0.18
CA LEU A 168 17.93 -14.36 0.19
C LEU A 168 17.16 -15.59 -0.31
N GLN A 169 17.64 -16.25 -1.36
CA GLN A 169 17.02 -17.48 -1.88
C GLN A 169 16.99 -18.60 -0.84
N ARG A 170 18.08 -18.79 -0.08
CA ARG A 170 18.13 -19.78 1.01
C ARG A 170 17.14 -19.47 2.15
N PHE A 171 16.79 -18.21 2.35
CA PHE A 171 15.72 -17.79 3.27
C PHE A 171 14.32 -18.00 2.71
N GLY A 172 14.18 -18.47 1.47
CA GLY A 172 12.90 -18.67 0.82
C GLY A 172 12.25 -17.36 0.30
N VAL A 173 13.03 -16.27 0.18
CA VAL A 173 12.56 -15.01 -0.36
C VAL A 173 12.14 -15.21 -1.82
N GLY A 174 10.90 -14.84 -2.13
CA GLY A 174 10.35 -14.84 -3.48
C GLY A 174 10.10 -13.44 -4.03
N ILE A 175 10.09 -12.43 -3.17
CA ILE A 175 9.87 -11.04 -3.55
C ILE A 175 10.84 -10.15 -2.76
N ILE A 176 11.51 -9.26 -3.47
CA ILE A 176 12.35 -8.22 -2.88
C ILE A 176 11.61 -6.89 -3.08
N TYR A 177 11.27 -6.21 -1.98
CA TYR A 177 10.77 -4.86 -2.01
C TYR A 177 11.91 -3.90 -1.66
N LEU A 178 12.24 -3.01 -2.57
CA LEU A 178 13.27 -1.99 -2.40
C LEU A 178 12.63 -0.69 -1.92
N ASN A 179 13.06 -0.16 -0.75
CA ASN A 179 12.84 1.23 -0.43
C ASN A 179 13.36 2.14 -1.55
N PRO A 180 12.97 3.43 -1.62
CA PRO A 180 13.24 4.26 -2.78
C PRO A 180 14.68 4.20 -3.27
N ILE A 181 14.85 4.01 -4.59
CA ILE A 181 16.16 3.92 -5.25
C ILE A 181 16.47 5.11 -6.16
N PHE A 182 15.48 5.99 -6.38
CA PHE A 182 15.64 7.12 -7.28
C PHE A 182 16.54 8.19 -6.68
N MET A 183 17.14 9.02 -7.53
CA MET A 183 18.00 10.12 -7.11
C MET A 183 17.27 10.99 -6.09
N ALA A 184 17.92 11.28 -4.97
CA ALA A 184 17.39 12.09 -3.88
C ALA A 184 18.51 12.70 -3.05
N TYR A 185 18.17 13.64 -2.15
CA TYR A 185 19.14 14.20 -1.21
C TYR A 185 19.37 13.25 -0.04
N SER A 186 18.28 12.76 0.57
CA SER A 186 18.31 11.98 1.80
C SER A 186 18.74 10.52 1.60
N ASN A 187 19.12 9.89 2.71
CA ASN A 187 19.46 8.47 2.76
C ASN A 187 18.23 7.56 2.57
N HIS A 188 17.04 8.02 2.96
CA HIS A 188 15.78 7.29 2.77
C HIS A 188 15.18 7.44 1.36
N ARG A 189 15.51 8.51 0.64
CA ARG A 189 15.12 8.81 -0.75
C ARG A 189 13.62 8.99 -0.99
N TYR A 190 12.82 9.22 0.05
CA TYR A 190 11.42 9.62 -0.11
C TYR A 190 11.30 11.06 -0.65
N ASP A 191 12.33 11.87 -0.57
CA ASP A 191 12.47 13.19 -1.20
C ASP A 191 12.98 13.06 -2.64
N THR A 192 12.24 12.36 -3.50
CA THR A 192 12.65 12.09 -4.89
C THR A 192 13.07 13.36 -5.63
N CYS A 193 14.29 13.33 -6.18
CA CYS A 193 14.87 14.42 -6.98
C CYS A 193 14.64 14.20 -8.48
N ASP A 194 14.86 12.98 -8.97
CA ASP A 194 14.65 12.61 -10.37
C ASP A 194 14.15 11.17 -10.46
N TYR A 195 12.89 10.99 -10.88
CA TYR A 195 12.24 9.68 -10.99
C TYR A 195 12.87 8.75 -12.03
N LYS A 196 13.59 9.29 -12.99
CA LYS A 196 14.21 8.53 -14.09
C LYS A 196 15.70 8.29 -13.88
N LYS A 197 16.23 8.54 -12.68
CA LYS A 197 17.63 8.26 -12.34
C LYS A 197 17.75 7.47 -11.05
N ILE A 198 18.65 6.50 -11.07
CA ILE A 198 19.10 5.84 -9.83
C ILE A 198 19.95 6.85 -9.03
N ASP A 199 19.80 6.83 -7.70
CA ASP A 199 20.69 7.59 -6.82
C ASP A 199 22.15 7.15 -7.03
N PRO A 200 23.09 8.07 -7.28
CA PRO A 200 24.49 7.74 -7.57
C PRO A 200 25.13 6.82 -6.52
N MET A 201 24.72 6.91 -5.26
CA MET A 201 25.23 6.02 -4.20
C MET A 201 24.77 4.56 -4.33
N LEU A 202 23.69 4.30 -5.08
CA LEU A 202 23.16 2.96 -5.28
C LEU A 202 23.69 2.28 -6.54
N GLY A 203 24.16 3.05 -7.53
CA GLY A 203 24.64 2.53 -8.79
C GLY A 203 24.01 3.16 -10.02
N THR A 204 23.85 2.37 -11.06
CA THR A 204 23.36 2.79 -12.39
C THR A 204 22.12 2.00 -12.80
N GLU A 205 21.46 2.41 -13.90
CA GLU A 205 20.38 1.62 -14.51
C GLU A 205 20.87 0.22 -14.94
N ASP A 206 22.10 0.09 -15.45
CA ASP A 206 22.68 -1.22 -15.80
C ASP A 206 22.82 -2.11 -14.56
N ASP A 207 23.16 -1.54 -13.41
CA ASP A 207 23.21 -2.28 -12.14
C ASP A 207 21.81 -2.74 -11.70
N PHE A 208 20.80 -1.93 -11.95
CA PHE A 208 19.40 -2.30 -11.69
C PHE A 208 18.92 -3.43 -12.61
N VAL A 209 19.19 -3.33 -13.90
CA VAL A 209 18.88 -4.38 -14.88
C VAL A 209 19.58 -5.69 -14.49
N SER A 210 20.88 -5.63 -14.15
CA SER A 210 21.63 -6.80 -13.69
C SER A 210 21.01 -7.46 -12.46
N LEU A 211 20.62 -6.66 -11.48
CA LEU A 211 19.93 -7.13 -10.26
C LEU A 211 18.60 -7.81 -10.61
N CYS A 212 17.76 -7.18 -11.46
CA CYS A 212 16.48 -7.76 -11.88
C CYS A 212 16.67 -9.10 -12.58
N ASP A 213 17.57 -9.16 -13.56
CA ASP A 213 17.88 -10.38 -14.29
C ASP A 213 18.41 -11.49 -13.36
N ALA A 214 19.27 -11.14 -12.42
CA ALA A 214 19.82 -12.09 -11.46
C ALA A 214 18.76 -12.61 -10.48
N ALA A 215 17.83 -11.74 -10.04
CA ALA A 215 16.69 -12.08 -9.18
C ALA A 215 15.70 -13.00 -9.94
N HIS A 216 15.33 -12.64 -11.16
CA HIS A 216 14.41 -13.41 -12.00
C HIS A 216 14.95 -14.84 -12.29
N ARG A 217 16.24 -15.00 -12.57
CA ARG A 217 16.86 -16.32 -12.71
C ARG A 217 16.73 -17.22 -11.48
N ARG A 218 16.50 -16.61 -10.30
CA ARG A 218 16.28 -17.31 -9.01
C ARG A 218 14.80 -17.43 -8.63
N GLY A 219 13.89 -16.99 -9.50
CA GLY A 219 12.45 -16.99 -9.24
C GLY A 219 12.01 -15.93 -8.24
N MET A 220 12.79 -14.85 -8.06
CA MET A 220 12.45 -13.69 -7.22
C MET A 220 11.95 -12.54 -8.07
N SER A 221 10.97 -11.79 -7.56
CA SER A 221 10.46 -10.56 -8.15
C SER A 221 11.03 -9.32 -7.44
N ILE A 222 11.18 -8.22 -8.18
CA ILE A 222 11.65 -6.92 -7.63
C ILE A 222 10.50 -5.91 -7.68
N ILE A 223 10.14 -5.36 -6.52
CA ILE A 223 9.13 -4.30 -6.37
C ILE A 223 9.83 -3.00 -5.98
N LEU A 224 9.48 -1.90 -6.65
CA LEU A 224 9.99 -0.57 -6.36
C LEU A 224 9.03 0.23 -5.48
N ASP A 225 9.56 1.19 -4.75
CA ASP A 225 8.76 2.18 -4.03
C ASP A 225 8.33 3.31 -4.97
N GLY A 226 7.04 3.58 -5.02
CA GLY A 226 6.41 4.62 -5.82
C GLY A 226 5.97 5.78 -4.94
N VAL A 227 6.85 6.76 -4.76
CA VAL A 227 6.58 7.98 -3.99
C VAL A 227 6.03 9.03 -4.95
N PHE A 228 4.70 9.08 -5.11
CA PHE A 228 4.06 9.91 -6.13
C PHE A 228 3.24 11.09 -5.60
N SER A 229 3.05 11.20 -4.27
CA SER A 229 2.30 12.28 -3.63
C SER A 229 3.12 13.57 -3.43
N HIS A 230 4.46 13.47 -3.47
CA HIS A 230 5.35 14.61 -3.26
C HIS A 230 6.72 14.37 -3.93
N THR A 231 7.52 15.42 -4.01
CA THR A 231 8.92 15.35 -4.44
C THR A 231 9.84 16.00 -3.41
N GLY A 232 11.14 15.84 -3.55
CA GLY A 232 12.09 16.68 -2.82
C GLY A 232 12.02 18.14 -3.28
N CYS A 233 12.20 19.08 -2.36
CA CYS A 233 12.33 20.49 -2.75
C CYS A 233 13.59 20.75 -3.60
N ASP A 234 14.57 19.87 -3.55
CA ASP A 234 15.78 19.83 -4.36
C ASP A 234 15.61 19.08 -5.69
N SER A 235 14.39 18.67 -6.04
CA SER A 235 14.14 17.92 -7.27
C SER A 235 14.34 18.76 -8.52
N VAL A 236 14.62 18.11 -9.63
CA VAL A 236 14.66 18.75 -10.96
C VAL A 236 13.33 19.41 -11.32
N TYR A 237 12.24 18.98 -10.70
CA TYR A 237 10.88 19.44 -10.91
C TYR A 237 10.56 20.72 -10.12
N PHE A 238 10.95 20.76 -8.83
CA PHE A 238 10.68 21.90 -7.94
C PHE A 238 11.84 22.90 -7.89
N ASP A 239 13.06 22.41 -7.67
CA ASP A 239 14.35 23.12 -7.74
C ASP A 239 14.42 24.38 -6.85
N LYS A 240 14.04 24.25 -5.57
CA LYS A 240 14.02 25.37 -4.61
C LYS A 240 15.36 26.11 -4.52
N TYR A 241 16.47 25.38 -4.64
CA TYR A 241 17.83 25.92 -4.50
C TYR A 241 18.50 26.24 -5.84
N ASN A 242 17.75 26.20 -6.95
CA ASN A 242 18.22 26.54 -8.29
C ASN A 242 19.46 25.74 -8.72
N ARG A 243 19.49 24.46 -8.42
CA ARG A 243 20.60 23.56 -8.78
C ARG A 243 20.52 23.11 -10.24
N PHE A 244 19.31 23.05 -10.79
CA PHE A 244 19.02 22.54 -12.13
C PHE A 244 18.58 23.63 -13.11
N GLY A 245 18.14 24.79 -12.62
CA GLY A 245 17.87 25.97 -13.44
C GLY A 245 16.52 25.95 -14.17
N GLY A 246 15.59 25.08 -13.82
CA GLY A 246 14.32 24.97 -14.57
C GLY A 246 13.10 24.56 -13.77
N GLY A 247 13.23 24.35 -12.48
CA GLY A 247 12.16 23.88 -11.62
C GLY A 247 11.07 24.91 -11.31
N ALA A 248 9.95 24.43 -10.83
CA ALA A 248 8.72 25.21 -10.60
C ALA A 248 8.89 26.36 -9.59
N TYR A 249 9.80 26.24 -8.62
CA TYR A 249 10.00 27.26 -7.59
C TYR A 249 10.64 28.53 -8.11
N ASN A 250 11.64 28.40 -8.99
CA ASN A 250 12.44 29.55 -9.49
C ASN A 250 12.00 30.04 -10.88
N ASN A 251 11.18 29.26 -11.59
CA ASN A 251 10.75 29.62 -12.95
C ASN A 251 9.21 29.51 -13.05
N PRO A 252 8.50 30.66 -13.15
CA PRO A 252 7.03 30.62 -13.30
C PRO A 252 6.57 29.99 -14.61
N ASP A 253 7.44 29.92 -15.63
CA ASP A 253 7.18 29.31 -16.94
C ASP A 253 7.70 27.87 -17.02
N SER A 254 8.09 27.27 -15.89
CA SER A 254 8.53 25.87 -15.83
C SER A 254 7.43 24.92 -16.31
N PRO A 255 7.76 23.89 -17.10
CA PRO A 255 6.80 22.85 -17.48
C PRO A 255 6.24 22.09 -16.26
N TYR A 256 6.90 22.18 -15.13
CA TYR A 256 6.49 21.55 -13.87
C TYR A 256 5.67 22.49 -12.96
N ARG A 257 5.42 23.74 -13.40
CA ARG A 257 4.79 24.76 -12.54
C ARG A 257 3.39 24.36 -12.07
N SER A 258 2.60 23.72 -12.92
CA SER A 258 1.24 23.25 -12.63
C SER A 258 1.18 21.99 -11.76
N TRP A 259 2.32 21.31 -11.58
CA TRP A 259 2.41 20.13 -10.71
C TRP A 259 2.26 20.47 -9.23
N TYR A 260 2.50 21.75 -8.86
CA TYR A 260 2.54 22.21 -7.48
C TYR A 260 1.52 23.30 -7.21
N ASP A 261 0.90 23.24 -6.03
CA ASP A 261 -0.03 24.26 -5.56
C ASP A 261 0.72 25.32 -4.75
N PHE A 262 0.82 26.55 -5.33
CA PHE A 262 1.40 27.69 -4.68
C PHE A 262 0.30 28.65 -4.19
N LYS A 263 0.21 28.82 -2.88
CA LYS A 263 -0.68 29.81 -2.25
C LYS A 263 -0.18 31.23 -2.48
N ASN A 264 1.15 31.43 -2.40
CA ASN A 264 1.82 32.70 -2.68
C ASN A 264 3.18 32.38 -3.33
N TYR A 265 3.25 32.53 -4.64
CA TYR A 265 4.42 32.16 -5.42
C TYR A 265 5.64 33.06 -5.13
N PRO A 266 6.85 32.49 -4.98
CA PRO A 266 7.15 31.06 -4.93
C PRO A 266 7.21 30.50 -3.50
N THR A 267 7.05 31.32 -2.48
CA THR A 267 7.46 31.05 -1.11
C THR A 267 6.45 30.24 -0.29
N GLU A 268 5.15 30.29 -0.64
CA GLU A 268 4.11 29.57 0.06
C GLU A 268 3.49 28.51 -0.87
N TYR A 269 3.72 27.25 -0.60
CA TYR A 269 3.22 26.10 -1.36
C TYR A 269 2.73 25.01 -0.43
N THR A 270 1.88 24.15 -0.96
CA THR A 270 1.41 22.97 -0.22
C THR A 270 2.55 21.97 -0.09
N SER A 271 2.79 21.50 1.12
CA SER A 271 3.83 20.51 1.43
C SER A 271 3.29 19.36 2.25
N TRP A 272 3.89 18.18 2.10
CA TRP A 272 3.48 16.97 2.77
C TRP A 272 3.60 17.13 4.29
N TRP A 273 2.45 17.08 4.97
CA TRP A 273 2.31 17.28 6.43
C TRP A 273 2.98 18.58 6.95
N GLY A 274 3.11 19.60 6.11
CA GLY A 274 3.75 20.86 6.45
C GLY A 274 5.28 20.83 6.45
N ILE A 275 5.88 19.75 5.94
CA ILE A 275 7.33 19.60 5.78
C ILE A 275 7.77 20.34 4.51
N ASP A 276 8.39 21.50 4.65
CA ASP A 276 8.74 22.42 3.54
C ASP A 276 9.76 21.84 2.54
N THR A 277 10.43 20.76 2.89
CA THR A 277 11.34 20.02 1.99
C THR A 277 10.63 19.01 1.10
N LEU A 278 9.33 18.78 1.31
CA LEU A 278 8.51 17.82 0.58
C LEU A 278 7.28 18.49 -0.06
N PRO A 279 7.45 19.28 -1.14
CA PRO A 279 6.34 19.90 -1.86
C PRO A 279 5.40 18.84 -2.43
N CYS A 280 4.09 18.98 -2.12
CA CYS A 280 3.05 18.10 -2.63
C CYS A 280 2.83 18.26 -4.12
N ILE A 281 2.50 17.17 -4.77
CA ILE A 281 2.10 17.12 -6.17
C ILE A 281 0.58 17.29 -6.30
N ASN A 282 0.15 17.85 -7.40
CA ASN A 282 -1.20 17.74 -7.91
C ASN A 282 -1.26 16.53 -8.86
N GLU A 283 -1.63 15.37 -8.33
CA GLU A 283 -1.66 14.10 -9.05
C GLU A 283 -2.72 14.09 -10.18
N SER A 284 -3.60 15.10 -10.22
CA SER A 284 -4.59 15.28 -11.29
C SER A 284 -4.05 16.15 -12.44
N ASP A 285 -2.84 16.71 -12.32
CA ASP A 285 -2.23 17.49 -13.40
C ASP A 285 -1.95 16.60 -14.62
N PRO A 286 -2.44 16.98 -15.83
CA PRO A 286 -2.24 16.16 -17.02
C PRO A 286 -0.77 15.96 -17.42
N GLY A 287 0.10 16.96 -17.17
CA GLY A 287 1.54 16.87 -17.43
C GLY A 287 2.21 15.89 -16.47
N TYR A 288 1.81 15.91 -15.20
CA TYR A 288 2.29 14.93 -14.21
C TYR A 288 1.81 13.51 -14.53
N ILE A 289 0.52 13.34 -14.83
CA ILE A 289 -0.05 12.06 -15.26
C ILE A 289 0.69 11.54 -16.50
N GLY A 290 0.96 12.41 -17.48
CA GLY A 290 1.73 12.06 -18.66
C GLY A 290 3.10 11.52 -18.28
N TYR A 291 3.85 12.28 -17.53
CA TYR A 291 5.23 11.99 -17.15
C TYR A 291 5.35 10.71 -16.29
N ILE A 292 4.47 10.54 -15.31
CA ILE A 292 4.53 9.37 -14.41
C ILE A 292 3.90 8.13 -15.04
N LEU A 293 2.75 8.25 -15.73
CA LEU A 293 1.91 7.10 -16.09
C LEU A 293 1.76 6.86 -17.59
N THR A 294 1.38 7.89 -18.39
CA THR A 294 0.76 7.61 -19.70
C THR A 294 1.68 7.81 -20.89
N ASP A 295 2.66 8.71 -20.84
CA ASP A 295 3.61 8.91 -21.92
C ASP A 295 4.36 7.63 -22.26
N GLU A 296 4.87 7.51 -23.48
CA GLU A 296 5.55 6.30 -23.95
C GLU A 296 6.79 5.98 -23.08
N ASP A 297 7.50 7.00 -22.65
CA ASP A 297 8.66 6.93 -21.77
C ASP A 297 8.34 7.34 -20.32
N SER A 298 7.07 7.19 -19.89
CA SER A 298 6.66 7.52 -18.52
C SER A 298 7.46 6.73 -17.48
N VAL A 299 7.57 7.31 -16.28
CA VAL A 299 8.36 6.72 -15.18
C VAL A 299 7.97 5.26 -14.91
N VAL A 300 6.68 4.98 -14.79
CA VAL A 300 6.19 3.62 -14.51
C VAL A 300 6.57 2.65 -15.63
N LYS A 301 6.37 3.05 -16.89
CA LYS A 301 6.73 2.20 -18.03
C LYS A 301 8.23 1.97 -18.16
N HIS A 302 9.03 3.00 -17.89
CA HIS A 302 10.49 2.93 -17.91
C HIS A 302 11.01 1.85 -16.96
N TRP A 303 10.64 1.91 -15.68
CA TRP A 303 11.14 0.96 -14.69
C TRP A 303 10.62 -0.47 -14.88
N LEU A 304 9.38 -0.65 -15.34
CA LEU A 304 8.86 -1.97 -15.70
C LEU A 304 9.61 -2.59 -16.86
N ARG A 305 9.99 -1.80 -17.89
CA ARG A 305 10.80 -2.26 -19.03
C ARG A 305 12.21 -2.60 -18.64
N LEU A 306 12.78 -1.94 -17.64
CA LEU A 306 14.10 -2.26 -17.07
C LEU A 306 14.09 -3.49 -16.16
N GLY A 307 12.92 -4.05 -15.83
CA GLY A 307 12.82 -5.32 -15.12
C GLY A 307 12.02 -5.30 -13.82
N ALA A 308 11.56 -4.15 -13.31
CA ALA A 308 10.69 -4.13 -12.14
C ALA A 308 9.45 -5.02 -12.32
N ASP A 309 8.98 -5.63 -11.23
CA ASP A 309 7.81 -6.50 -11.20
C ASP A 309 6.59 -5.80 -10.59
N GLY A 310 6.70 -4.53 -10.28
CA GLY A 310 5.61 -3.74 -9.74
C GLY A 310 6.07 -2.61 -8.83
N PHE A 311 5.08 -1.99 -8.19
CA PHE A 311 5.29 -0.86 -7.30
C PHE A 311 4.55 -1.05 -5.98
N ARG A 312 5.19 -0.65 -4.88
CA ARG A 312 4.52 -0.30 -3.64
C ARG A 312 4.24 1.20 -3.68
N LEU A 313 3.01 1.60 -3.45
CA LEU A 313 2.62 3.01 -3.42
C LEU A 313 2.77 3.54 -2.01
N ASP A 314 3.65 4.52 -1.87
CA ASP A 314 3.84 5.29 -0.66
C ASP A 314 2.56 6.06 -0.34
N VAL A 315 2.12 6.00 0.91
CA VAL A 315 0.93 6.69 1.46
C VAL A 315 -0.26 6.62 0.48
N ALA A 316 -0.70 5.40 0.13
CA ALA A 316 -1.74 5.20 -0.91
C ALA A 316 -3.05 5.95 -0.60
N ASP A 317 -3.34 6.21 0.68
CA ASP A 317 -4.51 6.97 1.11
C ASP A 317 -4.49 8.45 0.66
N GLU A 318 -3.33 9.00 0.33
CA GLU A 318 -3.18 10.39 -0.13
C GLU A 318 -3.26 10.52 -1.66
N LEU A 319 -3.18 9.41 -2.39
CA LEU A 319 -3.32 9.42 -3.85
C LEU A 319 -4.80 9.36 -4.25
N PRO A 320 -5.24 10.14 -5.25
CA PRO A 320 -6.61 10.03 -5.79
C PRO A 320 -6.90 8.64 -6.37
N ASP A 321 -8.14 8.14 -6.21
CA ASP A 321 -8.56 6.83 -6.72
C ASP A 321 -8.34 6.72 -8.25
N GLU A 322 -8.62 7.79 -8.99
CA GLU A 322 -8.42 7.85 -10.43
C GLU A 322 -6.94 7.70 -10.82
N PHE A 323 -6.03 8.28 -10.02
CA PHE A 323 -4.57 8.14 -10.23
C PHE A 323 -4.13 6.70 -10.00
N ILE A 324 -4.55 6.07 -8.89
CA ILE A 324 -4.21 4.69 -8.57
C ILE A 324 -4.77 3.73 -9.63
N SER A 325 -6.04 3.92 -10.03
CA SER A 325 -6.68 3.14 -11.09
C SER A 325 -5.91 3.24 -12.42
N LEU A 326 -5.52 4.44 -12.82
CA LEU A 326 -4.74 4.67 -14.04
C LEU A 326 -3.34 4.07 -13.94
N LEU A 327 -2.69 4.21 -12.77
CA LEU A 327 -1.39 3.60 -12.50
C LEU A 327 -1.46 2.08 -12.68
N ARG A 328 -2.43 1.42 -12.05
CA ARG A 328 -2.59 -0.03 -12.19
C ARG A 328 -2.84 -0.43 -13.65
N LYS A 329 -3.70 0.28 -14.36
CA LYS A 329 -3.94 0.04 -15.80
C LYS A 329 -2.65 0.15 -16.60
N THR A 330 -1.83 1.18 -16.34
CA THR A 330 -0.54 1.37 -16.98
C THR A 330 0.42 0.22 -16.65
N VAL A 331 0.55 -0.15 -15.39
CA VAL A 331 1.39 -1.28 -14.95
C VAL A 331 1.00 -2.55 -15.67
N LYS A 332 -0.30 -2.91 -15.64
CA LYS A 332 -0.81 -4.13 -16.29
C LYS A 332 -0.70 -4.11 -17.82
N SER A 333 -0.71 -2.94 -18.44
CA SER A 333 -0.52 -2.80 -19.90
C SER A 333 0.91 -3.11 -20.35
N VAL A 334 1.91 -2.82 -19.50
CA VAL A 334 3.33 -3.10 -19.78
C VAL A 334 3.70 -4.53 -19.37
N LYS A 335 3.27 -4.93 -18.16
CA LYS A 335 3.60 -6.22 -17.57
C LYS A 335 2.38 -6.78 -16.84
N LYS A 336 1.62 -7.62 -17.52
CA LYS A 336 0.32 -8.13 -17.04
C LYS A 336 0.40 -8.79 -15.66
N ASP A 337 1.54 -9.45 -15.37
CA ASP A 337 1.80 -10.14 -14.12
C ASP A 337 2.57 -9.31 -13.08
N ALA A 338 2.69 -7.99 -13.26
CA ALA A 338 3.23 -7.09 -12.26
C ALA A 338 2.20 -6.81 -11.15
N ILE A 339 2.66 -6.36 -9.98
CA ILE A 339 1.82 -6.06 -8.81
C ILE A 339 1.79 -4.56 -8.49
N VAL A 340 0.66 -4.08 -7.99
CA VAL A 340 0.51 -2.76 -7.35
C VAL A 340 0.08 -2.98 -5.91
N LEU A 341 0.99 -2.70 -4.98
CA LEU A 341 0.82 -2.85 -3.54
C LEU A 341 0.64 -1.47 -2.90
N GLY A 342 -0.40 -1.25 -2.12
CA GLY A 342 -0.61 0.02 -1.42
C GLY A 342 -0.09 0.01 0.02
N GLU A 343 0.46 1.13 0.48
CA GLU A 343 0.62 1.36 1.91
C GLU A 343 -0.68 1.91 2.48
N VAL A 344 -1.33 1.11 3.32
CA VAL A 344 -2.54 1.47 4.06
C VAL A 344 -2.39 0.94 5.49
N TRP A 345 -2.56 1.80 6.48
CA TRP A 345 -2.26 1.45 7.88
C TRP A 345 -3.40 0.76 8.61
N GLU A 346 -4.63 0.87 8.11
CA GLU A 346 -5.82 0.25 8.69
C GLU A 346 -6.36 -0.83 7.74
N ASP A 347 -7.59 -1.30 8.01
CA ASP A 347 -8.27 -2.23 7.12
C ASP A 347 -8.62 -1.54 5.79
N ALA A 348 -7.87 -1.89 4.74
CA ALA A 348 -8.05 -1.31 3.41
C ALA A 348 -9.31 -1.78 2.68
N SER A 349 -9.97 -2.84 3.18
CA SER A 349 -11.20 -3.36 2.56
C SER A 349 -12.39 -2.42 2.72
N ASN A 350 -12.36 -1.56 3.75
CA ASN A 350 -13.44 -0.62 4.07
C ASN A 350 -12.93 0.77 4.46
N LYS A 351 -11.70 1.11 4.07
CA LYS A 351 -11.04 2.36 4.45
C LYS A 351 -11.83 3.59 4.04
N ILE A 352 -11.94 4.54 4.98
CA ILE A 352 -12.31 5.92 4.70
C ILE A 352 -11.08 6.78 4.95
N ALA A 353 -10.65 7.50 3.93
CA ALA A 353 -9.56 8.47 4.01
C ALA A 353 -10.06 9.82 3.48
N TYR A 354 -9.80 10.91 4.20
CA TYR A 354 -10.23 12.26 3.82
C TYR A 354 -11.74 12.36 3.50
N ASP A 355 -12.57 11.71 4.32
CA ASP A 355 -14.03 11.61 4.16
C ASP A 355 -14.51 10.87 2.90
N ILE A 356 -13.60 10.20 2.18
CA ILE A 356 -13.90 9.42 0.99
C ILE A 356 -13.72 7.94 1.31
N ARG A 357 -14.74 7.11 1.00
CA ARG A 357 -14.60 5.66 1.05
C ARG A 357 -13.75 5.21 -0.12
N ARG A 358 -12.62 4.57 0.20
CA ARG A 358 -11.68 4.08 -0.79
C ARG A 358 -12.21 2.81 -1.47
N ARG A 359 -11.92 2.66 -2.78
CA ARG A 359 -12.44 1.58 -3.61
C ARG A 359 -11.37 0.60 -4.04
N TYR A 360 -10.28 0.51 -3.31
CA TYR A 360 -9.04 -0.21 -3.65
C TYR A 360 -9.23 -1.57 -4.31
N PHE A 361 -10.28 -2.33 -3.92
CA PHE A 361 -10.51 -3.68 -4.43
C PHE A 361 -11.83 -3.84 -5.18
N THR A 362 -12.83 -3.03 -4.87
CA THR A 362 -14.15 -3.07 -5.53
C THR A 362 -14.11 -2.43 -6.92
N GLU A 363 -13.18 -1.51 -7.14
CA GLU A 363 -12.69 -1.10 -8.44
C GLU A 363 -11.23 -1.54 -8.53
N PRO A 364 -10.70 -1.94 -9.71
CA PRO A 364 -9.36 -2.52 -9.79
C PRO A 364 -8.27 -1.45 -9.67
N GLU A 365 -8.01 -0.97 -8.44
CA GLU A 365 -7.03 0.06 -8.11
C GLU A 365 -5.73 -0.54 -7.56
N LEU A 366 -5.81 -1.43 -6.57
CA LEU A 366 -4.65 -2.12 -5.98
C LEU A 366 -4.77 -3.62 -6.19
N ASP A 367 -3.65 -4.32 -6.21
CA ASP A 367 -3.62 -5.79 -6.16
C ASP A 367 -3.56 -6.30 -4.72
N SER A 368 -2.94 -5.57 -3.81
CA SER A 368 -2.89 -5.87 -2.39
C SER A 368 -2.38 -4.67 -1.59
N VAL A 369 -2.21 -4.83 -0.27
CA VAL A 369 -1.74 -3.80 0.65
C VAL A 369 -0.76 -4.35 1.69
N MET A 370 -0.01 -3.44 2.33
CA MET A 370 0.73 -3.71 3.56
C MET A 370 -0.28 -3.96 4.68
N ASN A 371 -0.22 -5.14 5.31
CA ASN A 371 -1.23 -5.57 6.30
C ASN A 371 -0.84 -5.19 7.72
N TYR A 372 -0.89 -3.89 8.02
CA TYR A 372 -0.64 -3.40 9.39
C TYR A 372 -1.65 -3.92 10.43
N PRO A 373 -2.94 -4.17 10.12
CA PRO A 373 -3.84 -4.85 11.05
C PRO A 373 -3.32 -6.21 11.54
N PHE A 374 -2.77 -7.05 10.63
CA PHE A 374 -2.13 -8.32 11.01
C PHE A 374 -0.93 -8.09 11.93
N ARG A 375 -0.04 -7.15 11.58
CA ARG A 375 1.12 -6.79 12.41
C ARG A 375 0.69 -6.39 13.83
N ASN A 376 -0.28 -5.50 13.93
CA ASN A 376 -0.75 -5.00 15.21
C ASN A 376 -1.36 -6.13 16.06
N SER A 377 -2.12 -7.03 15.45
CA SER A 377 -2.74 -8.18 16.12
C SER A 377 -1.70 -9.15 16.66
N ILE A 378 -0.70 -9.54 15.86
CA ILE A 378 0.34 -10.48 16.31
C ILE A 378 1.25 -9.85 17.37
N LEU A 379 1.58 -8.56 17.26
CA LEU A 379 2.37 -7.87 18.29
C LEU A 379 1.58 -7.72 19.59
N ALA A 380 0.28 -7.47 19.54
CA ALA A 380 -0.57 -7.44 20.73
C ALA A 380 -0.59 -8.80 21.45
N LEU A 381 -0.70 -9.90 20.70
CA LEU A 381 -0.61 -11.26 21.26
C LEU A 381 0.77 -11.51 21.90
N LEU A 382 1.86 -11.22 21.18
CA LEU A 382 3.22 -11.47 21.65
C LEU A 382 3.59 -10.62 22.88
N ASN A 383 3.06 -9.41 22.98
CA ASN A 383 3.26 -8.50 24.11
C ASN A 383 2.29 -8.78 25.28
N GLY A 384 1.37 -9.74 25.14
CA GLY A 384 0.39 -10.10 26.17
C GLY A 384 -0.71 -9.05 26.38
N THR A 385 -0.93 -8.15 25.44
CA THR A 385 -2.01 -7.14 25.46
C THR A 385 -3.28 -7.64 24.78
N ALA A 386 -3.23 -8.77 24.06
CA ALA A 386 -4.38 -9.48 23.53
C ALA A 386 -4.31 -10.97 23.88
N THR A 387 -5.45 -11.60 24.08
CA THR A 387 -5.60 -13.04 24.27
C THR A 387 -5.50 -13.79 22.93
N ALA A 388 -5.32 -15.11 22.97
CA ALA A 388 -5.32 -15.95 21.78
C ALA A 388 -6.68 -15.92 21.04
N ASP A 389 -7.79 -15.81 21.77
CA ASP A 389 -9.13 -15.73 21.18
C ASP A 389 -9.35 -14.38 20.47
N GLU A 390 -8.92 -13.27 21.07
CA GLU A 390 -8.95 -11.95 20.44
C GLU A 390 -8.08 -11.92 19.17
N PHE A 391 -6.87 -12.47 19.23
CA PHE A 391 -6.01 -12.60 18.05
C PHE A 391 -6.68 -13.42 16.95
N ALA A 392 -7.23 -14.61 17.28
CA ALA A 392 -7.92 -15.45 16.30
C ALA A 392 -9.11 -14.71 15.66
N SER A 393 -9.89 -13.99 16.45
CA SER A 393 -11.03 -13.21 15.97
C SER A 393 -10.60 -12.08 15.02
N GLN A 394 -9.54 -11.34 15.34
CA GLN A 394 -8.98 -10.30 14.47
C GLN A 394 -8.48 -10.86 13.14
N ILE A 395 -7.78 -12.00 13.16
CA ILE A 395 -7.34 -12.68 11.94
C ILE A 395 -8.52 -13.15 11.08
N MET A 396 -9.58 -13.66 11.73
CA MET A 396 -10.80 -14.05 11.01
C MET A 396 -11.50 -12.84 10.39
N THR A 397 -11.55 -11.69 11.07
CA THR A 397 -12.08 -10.45 10.51
C THR A 397 -11.31 -10.03 9.25
N ILE A 398 -9.97 -10.09 9.25
CA ILE A 398 -9.15 -9.83 8.07
C ILE A 398 -9.52 -10.82 6.94
N ALA A 399 -9.63 -12.11 7.26
CA ALA A 399 -9.95 -13.14 6.27
C ALA A 399 -11.37 -13.00 5.68
N GLU A 400 -12.32 -12.51 6.46
CA GLU A 400 -13.70 -12.24 6.02
C GLU A 400 -13.82 -10.98 5.16
N ASN A 401 -13.09 -9.92 5.51
CA ASN A 401 -13.21 -8.61 4.91
C ASN A 401 -12.54 -8.51 3.54
N TYR A 402 -11.41 -9.17 3.35
CA TYR A 402 -10.64 -9.07 2.11
C TYR A 402 -11.08 -10.09 1.05
N PRO A 403 -11.17 -9.69 -0.23
CA PRO A 403 -11.32 -10.66 -1.33
C PRO A 403 -10.17 -11.68 -1.32
N SER A 404 -10.45 -12.93 -1.67
CA SER A 404 -9.47 -14.03 -1.60
C SER A 404 -8.20 -13.77 -2.45
N GLU A 405 -8.35 -13.13 -3.60
CA GLU A 405 -7.22 -12.74 -4.47
C GLU A 405 -6.26 -11.78 -3.74
N VAL A 406 -6.82 -10.79 -3.03
CA VAL A 406 -6.07 -9.81 -2.24
C VAL A 406 -5.46 -10.45 -1.00
N LEU A 407 -6.27 -11.22 -0.26
CA LEU A 407 -5.88 -11.91 0.99
C LEU A 407 -4.63 -12.77 0.79
N ASN A 408 -4.55 -13.48 -0.33
CA ASN A 408 -3.41 -14.35 -0.67
C ASN A 408 -2.11 -13.58 -0.98
N CYS A 409 -2.18 -12.28 -1.14
CA CYS A 409 -1.04 -11.41 -1.48
C CYS A 409 -0.77 -10.32 -0.44
N LEU A 410 -1.51 -10.30 0.69
CA LEU A 410 -1.29 -9.31 1.75
C LEU A 410 0.17 -9.36 2.24
N MET A 411 0.79 -8.20 2.35
CA MET A 411 2.13 -8.07 2.92
C MET A 411 2.05 -8.13 4.44
N ASN A 412 2.11 -9.33 5.01
CA ASN A 412 2.13 -9.56 6.45
C ASN A 412 3.54 -9.31 6.99
N SER A 413 3.71 -8.29 7.81
CA SER A 413 5.01 -7.91 8.39
C SER A 413 4.97 -7.91 9.91
N LEU A 414 6.12 -8.03 10.55
CA LEU A 414 6.30 -7.78 11.99
C LEU A 414 6.86 -6.38 12.23
N SER A 415 7.66 -5.88 11.28
CA SER A 415 8.21 -4.52 11.27
C SER A 415 8.45 -4.09 9.83
N THR A 416 8.52 -2.77 9.63
CA THR A 416 8.94 -2.13 8.40
C THR A 416 10.00 -1.08 8.72
N HIS A 417 10.41 -0.28 7.74
CA HIS A 417 11.30 0.86 7.97
C HIS A 417 10.63 1.99 8.80
N ASP A 418 9.30 1.97 8.94
CA ASP A 418 8.51 2.96 9.71
C ASP A 418 8.22 2.55 11.15
N THR A 419 8.43 1.24 11.48
CA THR A 419 7.95 0.69 12.78
C THR A 419 8.92 -0.29 13.41
#